data_904849a11d627d6729a626fdbdda7e05
#
_entry.id   904849a11d627d6729a626fdbdda7e05
#
_cell.length_a   1.000
_cell.length_b   1.000
_cell.length_c   1.000
_cell.angle_alpha   90.00
_cell.angle_beta   90.00
_cell.angle_gamma   90.00
#
_symmetry.space_group_name_H-M   'P 1'
#
loop_
_entity.id
_entity.type
_entity.pdbx_description
1 polymer ?
#
loop_
_entity_poly.entity_id
_entity_poly.type
_entity_poly.pdbx_seq_one_letter_code
_entity_poly.pdbx_strand_id
1 'polypeptide(L)'
;NYGYKGKYLVEVSGRYDGSSKFPIHSKWGFFPSASVAWRISAEPWMGWSRRALDNAKIRLSAGSMGNGNVSPYSYTSEMTVSTADDIVLGGSYPSYTSVGSTVPVSLTWEKSTTYDVGLDLDFFNNRLSVSGDYYRRYTTDMYTASVALPAVYGTGSPKGNNAEMKTDGWELSLSWRDSFKLGGKPFCLLYTSPSPR
;
A
#
# COMPACT_ATOMS: atom_id res chain seq x y z
N ASN A 1 12.55 6.95 16.18
CA ASN A 1 12.55 5.60 16.80
C ASN A 1 12.95 5.74 18.27
N TYR A 2 12.23 5.07 19.15
CA TYR A 2 12.52 5.03 20.58
C TYR A 2 12.46 3.58 21.08
N GLY A 3 13.48 3.17 21.85
CA GLY A 3 13.55 1.84 22.45
C GLY A 3 13.80 1.93 23.96
N TYR A 4 12.94 1.32 24.76
CA TYR A 4 13.10 1.28 26.21
C TYR A 4 13.50 -0.11 26.68
N LYS A 5 14.68 -0.22 27.28
CA LYS A 5 15.28 -1.45 27.83
C LYS A 5 15.27 -2.65 26.87
N GLY A 6 15.24 -2.41 25.56
CA GLY A 6 15.13 -3.46 24.54
C GLY A 6 13.82 -4.24 24.55
N LYS A 7 12.81 -3.80 25.33
CA LYS A 7 11.52 -4.44 25.51
C LYS A 7 10.41 -3.78 24.71
N TYR A 8 10.35 -2.46 24.79
CA TYR A 8 9.35 -1.62 24.13
C TYR A 8 10.01 -0.82 23.04
N LEU A 9 9.52 -0.95 21.83
CA LEU A 9 10.02 -0.26 20.67
C LEU A 9 8.87 0.55 20.07
N VAL A 10 9.12 1.82 19.81
CA VAL A 10 8.14 2.72 19.19
C VAL A 10 8.80 3.43 18.03
N GLU A 11 8.12 3.43 16.91
CA GLU A 11 8.53 4.16 15.73
C GLU A 11 7.38 5.02 15.24
N VAL A 12 7.67 6.27 14.90
CA VAL A 12 6.72 7.19 14.27
C VAL A 12 7.44 7.84 13.11
N SER A 13 6.80 7.88 11.97
CA SER A 13 7.29 8.59 10.79
C SER A 13 6.15 9.32 10.09
N GLY A 14 6.50 10.29 9.28
CA GLY A 14 5.55 11.04 8.47
C GLY A 14 6.22 11.49 7.18
N ARG A 15 5.48 11.42 6.09
CA ARG A 15 5.94 11.86 4.78
C ARG A 15 4.96 12.90 4.23
N TYR A 16 5.51 13.97 3.71
CA TYR A 16 4.74 15.03 3.06
C TYR A 16 5.16 15.09 1.59
N ASP A 17 4.29 14.66 0.72
CA ASP A 17 4.56 14.53 -0.71
C ASP A 17 3.74 15.53 -1.51
N GLY A 18 4.33 16.05 -2.59
CA GLY A 18 3.66 16.91 -3.55
C GLY A 18 3.81 16.40 -4.98
N SER A 19 2.72 16.50 -5.76
CA SER A 19 2.74 16.11 -7.17
C SER A 19 2.03 17.14 -8.03
N SER A 20 2.67 17.48 -9.16
CA SER A 20 2.10 18.39 -10.18
C SER A 20 0.95 17.76 -10.98
N LYS A 21 0.69 16.47 -10.80
CA LYS A 21 -0.42 15.76 -11.43
C LYS A 21 -1.79 16.13 -10.87
N PHE A 22 -1.81 16.78 -9.70
CA PHE A 22 -3.01 17.19 -9.01
C PHE A 22 -3.25 18.71 -9.06
N PRO A 23 -4.50 19.15 -8.95
CA PRO A 23 -4.82 20.54 -8.80
C PRO A 23 -4.12 21.18 -7.60
N ILE A 24 -3.93 22.49 -7.61
CA ILE A 24 -3.14 23.21 -6.60
C ILE A 24 -3.61 22.96 -5.15
N HIS A 25 -4.93 22.80 -4.95
CA HIS A 25 -5.51 22.54 -3.62
C HIS A 25 -5.39 21.09 -3.15
N SER A 26 -5.14 20.13 -4.05
CA SER A 26 -4.96 18.69 -3.75
C SER A 26 -3.52 18.22 -4.01
N LYS A 27 -2.62 19.15 -4.34
CA LYS A 27 -1.23 18.87 -4.74
C LYS A 27 -0.44 18.14 -3.66
N TRP A 28 -0.69 18.47 -2.40
CA TRP A 28 0.08 17.98 -1.25
C TRP A 28 -0.69 16.94 -0.45
N GLY A 29 0.00 15.85 -0.08
CA GLY A 29 -0.53 14.81 0.78
C GLY A 29 0.38 14.54 1.97
N PHE A 30 -0.22 14.32 3.15
CA PHE A 30 0.50 13.91 4.34
C PHE A 30 0.18 12.44 4.66
N PHE A 31 1.23 11.63 4.83
CA PHE A 31 1.14 10.19 5.02
C PHE A 31 1.89 9.78 6.30
N PRO A 32 1.19 9.72 7.44
CA PRO A 32 1.77 9.29 8.70
C PRO A 32 1.88 7.77 8.79
N SER A 33 2.85 7.29 9.57
CA SER A 33 2.91 5.91 10.02
C SER A 33 3.45 5.81 11.44
N ALA A 34 2.97 4.80 12.17
CA ALA A 34 3.41 4.50 13.51
C ALA A 34 3.47 2.99 13.72
N SER A 35 4.46 2.54 14.46
CA SER A 35 4.55 1.15 14.89
C SER A 35 4.98 1.04 16.35
N VAL A 36 4.48 0.00 17.00
CA VAL A 36 4.85 -0.35 18.38
C VAL A 36 5.17 -1.83 18.41
N ALA A 37 6.27 -2.19 19.06
CA ALA A 37 6.61 -3.58 19.28
C ALA A 37 6.94 -3.82 20.76
N TRP A 38 6.43 -4.93 21.28
CA TRP A 38 6.69 -5.39 22.64
C TRP A 38 7.34 -6.75 22.62
N ARG A 39 8.57 -6.82 23.15
CA ARG A 39 9.30 -8.07 23.32
C ARG A 39 8.91 -8.70 24.66
N ILE A 40 7.94 -9.58 24.62
CA ILE A 40 7.38 -10.26 25.79
C ILE A 40 8.44 -11.17 26.45
N SER A 41 9.27 -11.85 25.65
CA SER A 41 10.33 -12.73 26.16
C SER A 41 11.38 -12.01 27.01
N ALA A 42 11.49 -10.68 26.91
CA ALA A 42 12.40 -9.88 27.74
C ALA A 42 11.80 -9.54 29.12
N GLU A 43 10.54 -9.89 29.39
CA GLU A 43 9.91 -9.62 30.66
C GLU A 43 10.38 -10.61 31.76
N PRO A 44 10.52 -10.15 33.03
CA PRO A 44 11.02 -10.98 34.13
C PRO A 44 10.16 -12.20 34.39
N TRP A 45 8.84 -12.09 34.23
CA TRP A 45 7.88 -13.16 34.46
C TRP A 45 7.91 -14.26 33.38
N MET A 46 8.52 -14.04 32.23
CA MET A 46 8.70 -15.03 31.15
C MET A 46 9.95 -15.90 31.33
N GLY A 47 10.65 -15.80 32.45
CA GLY A 47 11.88 -16.57 32.70
C GLY A 47 11.74 -18.09 32.58
N TRP A 48 10.53 -18.64 32.84
CA TRP A 48 10.22 -20.05 32.73
C TRP A 48 10.23 -20.57 31.28
N SER A 49 9.94 -19.74 30.31
CA SER A 49 9.83 -20.12 28.89
C SER A 49 11.17 -20.15 28.16
N ARG A 50 12.24 -19.58 28.72
CA ARG A 50 13.56 -19.42 28.08
C ARG A 50 14.24 -20.71 27.66
N ARG A 51 13.76 -21.88 28.09
CA ARG A 51 14.29 -23.17 27.63
C ARG A 51 13.87 -23.53 26.20
N ALA A 52 12.72 -23.06 25.77
CA ALA A 52 12.14 -23.40 24.47
C ALA A 52 11.88 -22.18 23.60
N LEU A 53 11.54 -21.04 24.21
CA LEU A 53 11.17 -19.81 23.54
C LEU A 53 12.27 -18.75 23.76
N ASP A 54 13.05 -18.49 22.74
CA ASP A 54 14.16 -17.54 22.78
C ASP A 54 13.69 -16.10 22.65
N ASN A 55 12.72 -15.88 21.75
CA ASN A 55 12.16 -14.57 21.50
C ASN A 55 10.66 -14.68 21.26
N ALA A 56 9.91 -13.76 21.86
CA ALA A 56 8.50 -13.55 21.57
C ALA A 56 8.26 -12.05 21.49
N LYS A 57 7.78 -11.58 20.34
CA LYS A 57 7.55 -10.16 20.08
C LYS A 57 6.21 -9.98 19.39
N ILE A 58 5.39 -9.10 19.94
CA ILE A 58 4.16 -8.62 19.33
C ILE A 58 4.46 -7.30 18.64
N ARG A 59 3.94 -7.13 17.43
CA ARG A 59 4.05 -5.91 16.63
C ARG A 59 2.66 -5.38 16.29
N LEU A 60 2.50 -4.08 16.39
CA LEU A 60 1.30 -3.36 15.94
C LEU A 60 1.79 -2.23 15.05
N SER A 61 1.23 -2.11 13.88
CA SER A 61 1.55 -0.99 12.99
C SER A 61 0.30 -0.42 12.34
N ALA A 62 0.36 0.87 12.08
CA ALA A 62 -0.64 1.60 11.31
C ALA A 62 0.08 2.61 10.43
N GLY A 63 -0.22 2.61 9.14
CA GLY A 63 0.42 3.52 8.21
C GLY A 63 -0.47 3.89 7.05
N SER A 64 -0.34 5.13 6.58
CA SER A 64 -1.02 5.63 5.40
C SER A 64 -0.02 5.88 4.28
N MET A 65 -0.42 5.55 3.06
CA MET A 65 0.36 5.75 1.84
C MET A 65 -0.51 6.41 0.77
N GLY A 66 0.07 7.38 0.05
CA GLY A 66 -0.56 8.01 -1.10
C GLY A 66 -0.10 7.41 -2.41
N ASN A 67 -1.05 7.20 -3.32
CA ASN A 67 -0.78 6.81 -4.68
C ASN A 67 -1.27 7.91 -5.63
N GLY A 68 -0.37 8.39 -6.51
CA GLY A 68 -0.65 9.41 -7.51
C GLY A 68 -0.63 8.85 -8.93
N ASN A 69 -1.14 7.63 -9.14
CA ASN A 69 -1.16 6.99 -10.46
C ASN A 69 -2.27 7.54 -11.36
N VAL A 70 -2.18 8.83 -11.65
CA VAL A 70 -3.04 9.54 -12.59
C VAL A 70 -2.18 10.13 -13.72
N SER A 71 -2.75 10.29 -14.91
CA SER A 71 -2.06 10.94 -16.01
C SER A 71 -1.85 12.43 -15.71
N PRO A 72 -0.73 13.03 -16.14
CA PRO A 72 -0.55 14.47 -16.04
C PRO A 72 -1.70 15.23 -16.72
N TYR A 73 -2.09 16.38 -16.14
CA TYR A 73 -3.13 17.26 -16.67
C TYR A 73 -4.54 16.68 -16.77
N SER A 74 -4.80 15.52 -16.13
CA SER A 74 -6.15 14.90 -16.09
C SER A 74 -7.24 15.79 -15.47
N TYR A 75 -6.85 16.88 -14.80
CA TYR A 75 -7.75 17.87 -14.20
C TYR A 75 -7.99 19.08 -15.12
N THR A 76 -7.43 19.08 -16.35
CA THR A 76 -7.56 20.18 -17.29
C THR A 76 -8.51 19.77 -18.41
N SER A 77 -9.52 20.61 -18.67
CA SER A 77 -10.39 20.42 -19.82
C SER A 77 -9.66 20.83 -21.09
N GLU A 78 -9.60 19.95 -22.07
CA GLU A 78 -8.97 20.19 -23.35
C GLU A 78 -10.03 20.21 -24.46
N MET A 79 -9.86 21.10 -25.44
CA MET A 79 -10.61 21.10 -26.68
C MET A 79 -9.75 20.54 -27.81
N THR A 80 -10.29 19.61 -28.55
CA THR A 80 -9.60 19.02 -29.70
C THR A 80 -10.15 19.61 -30.96
N VAL A 81 -9.26 20.11 -31.80
CA VAL A 81 -9.59 20.55 -33.16
C VAL A 81 -9.33 19.39 -34.11
N SER A 82 -10.34 18.98 -34.84
CA SER A 82 -10.28 17.90 -35.84
C SER A 82 -10.84 18.39 -37.16
N THR A 83 -10.43 17.75 -38.27
CA THR A 83 -10.99 18.01 -39.59
C THR A 83 -12.06 16.94 -39.85
N ALA A 84 -13.23 17.34 -40.31
CA ALA A 84 -14.26 16.41 -40.70
C ALA A 84 -13.79 15.67 -41.97
N ASP A 85 -14.05 14.37 -42.03
CA ASP A 85 -13.74 13.52 -43.18
C ASP A 85 -15.00 13.03 -43.93
N ASP A 86 -16.17 13.32 -43.38
CA ASP A 86 -17.49 12.91 -43.86
C ASP A 86 -18.32 14.08 -44.47
N ILE A 87 -17.89 15.34 -44.28
CA ILE A 87 -18.60 16.52 -44.75
C ILE A 87 -17.66 17.42 -45.53
N VAL A 88 -18.07 17.82 -46.75
CA VAL A 88 -17.35 18.78 -47.58
C VAL A 88 -18.15 20.07 -47.71
N LEU A 89 -17.56 21.19 -47.32
CA LEU A 89 -18.12 22.51 -47.41
C LEU A 89 -17.23 23.40 -48.34
N GLY A 90 -17.78 23.93 -49.40
CA GLY A 90 -17.03 24.80 -50.31
C GLY A 90 -15.80 24.12 -50.98
N GLY A 91 -15.84 22.80 -51.17
CA GLY A 91 -14.73 22.05 -51.75
C GLY A 91 -13.59 21.67 -50.81
N SER A 92 -13.75 21.90 -49.49
CA SER A 92 -12.79 21.51 -48.47
C SER A 92 -13.47 20.86 -47.27
N TYR A 93 -12.69 20.07 -46.53
CA TYR A 93 -13.14 19.45 -45.25
C TYR A 93 -13.07 20.52 -44.15
N PRO A 94 -14.19 20.83 -43.48
CA PRO A 94 -14.21 21.84 -42.44
C PRO A 94 -13.52 21.33 -41.18
N SER A 95 -12.85 22.22 -40.45
CA SER A 95 -12.38 21.97 -39.10
C SER A 95 -13.50 22.16 -38.11
N TYR A 96 -13.60 21.27 -37.13
CA TYR A 96 -14.52 21.37 -36.00
C TYR A 96 -13.80 21.24 -34.68
N THR A 97 -14.37 21.81 -33.63
CA THR A 97 -13.84 21.71 -32.27
C THR A 97 -14.76 20.85 -31.47
N SER A 98 -14.21 19.84 -30.84
CA SER A 98 -14.92 18.97 -29.86
C SER A 98 -14.40 19.22 -28.47
N VAL A 99 -15.31 19.17 -27.50
CA VAL A 99 -14.94 19.16 -26.08
C VAL A 99 -14.45 17.77 -25.74
N GLY A 100 -13.28 17.68 -25.12
CA GLY A 100 -12.71 16.44 -24.66
C GLY A 100 -13.52 15.81 -23.53
N SER A 101 -12.98 14.78 -22.90
CA SER A 101 -13.62 14.11 -21.76
C SER A 101 -13.90 15.09 -20.62
N THR A 102 -15.05 14.93 -19.96
CA THR A 102 -15.38 15.69 -18.74
C THR A 102 -14.31 15.43 -17.67
N VAL A 103 -13.77 16.49 -17.10
CA VAL A 103 -12.74 16.42 -16.08
C VAL A 103 -13.36 16.34 -14.68
N PRO A 104 -12.77 15.56 -13.76
CA PRO A 104 -13.25 15.50 -12.39
C PRO A 104 -12.97 16.82 -11.66
N VAL A 105 -13.95 17.33 -10.95
CA VAL A 105 -13.83 18.56 -10.14
C VAL A 105 -12.91 18.35 -8.95
N SER A 106 -12.82 17.11 -8.42
CA SER A 106 -12.11 16.76 -7.19
C SER A 106 -11.09 15.64 -7.42
N LEU A 107 -10.06 15.92 -8.20
CA LEU A 107 -8.93 14.97 -8.34
C LEU A 107 -8.02 15.08 -7.11
N THR A 108 -7.84 13.98 -6.39
CA THR A 108 -6.99 13.90 -5.19
C THR A 108 -6.18 12.60 -5.14
N TRP A 109 -5.30 12.51 -4.15
CA TRP A 109 -4.52 11.31 -3.88
C TRP A 109 -5.41 10.13 -3.50
N GLU A 110 -5.16 8.99 -4.11
CA GLU A 110 -5.65 7.72 -3.59
C GLU A 110 -4.90 7.40 -2.30
N LYS A 111 -5.62 7.10 -1.22
CA LYS A 111 -5.04 6.80 0.09
C LYS A 111 -5.21 5.34 0.44
N SER A 112 -4.09 4.69 0.77
CA SER A 112 -4.09 3.32 1.28
C SER A 112 -3.64 3.34 2.74
N THR A 113 -4.54 3.02 3.67
CA THR A 113 -4.24 2.93 5.10
C THR A 113 -4.24 1.47 5.51
N THR A 114 -3.13 1.00 6.05
CA THR A 114 -2.94 -0.39 6.49
C THR A 114 -2.80 -0.42 8.01
N TYR A 115 -3.52 -1.33 8.64
CA TYR A 115 -3.36 -1.74 10.04
C TYR A 115 -2.84 -3.16 10.04
N ASP A 116 -1.83 -3.41 10.84
CA ASP A 116 -1.14 -4.70 10.89
C ASP A 116 -0.89 -5.12 12.34
N VAL A 117 -1.10 -6.41 12.59
CA VAL A 117 -0.81 -7.05 13.89
C VAL A 117 0.05 -8.27 13.61
N GLY A 118 1.28 -8.25 14.10
CA GLY A 118 2.26 -9.31 13.89
C GLY A 118 2.73 -9.96 15.19
N LEU A 119 3.06 -11.24 15.10
CA LEU A 119 3.64 -12.05 16.17
C LEU A 119 4.88 -12.77 15.65
N ASP A 120 6.03 -12.51 16.27
CA ASP A 120 7.29 -13.19 15.96
C ASP A 120 7.68 -14.08 17.15
N LEU A 121 7.95 -15.35 16.87
CA LEU A 121 8.36 -16.35 17.85
C LEU A 121 9.62 -17.08 17.36
N ASP A 122 10.63 -17.13 18.21
CA ASP A 122 11.84 -17.91 17.95
C ASP A 122 12.02 -18.98 19.02
N PHE A 123 12.28 -20.20 18.58
CA PHE A 123 12.40 -21.37 19.43
C PHE A 123 13.73 -22.10 19.23
N PHE A 124 14.13 -22.88 20.24
CA PHE A 124 15.25 -23.83 20.21
C PHE A 124 16.60 -23.19 19.81
N ASN A 125 17.01 -22.12 20.52
CA ASN A 125 18.19 -21.33 20.21
C ASN A 125 18.16 -20.75 18.78
N ASN A 126 17.03 -20.14 18.41
CA ASN A 126 16.76 -19.56 17.09
C ASN A 126 16.83 -20.56 15.93
N ARG A 127 16.57 -21.85 16.18
CA ARG A 127 16.48 -22.85 15.12
C ARG A 127 15.16 -22.79 14.36
N LEU A 128 14.06 -22.58 15.09
CA LEU A 128 12.74 -22.42 14.50
C LEU A 128 12.27 -20.98 14.73
N SER A 129 12.01 -20.27 13.63
CA SER A 129 11.37 -18.95 13.63
C SER A 129 10.00 -19.04 12.99
N VAL A 130 9.00 -18.51 13.68
CA VAL A 130 7.61 -18.44 13.24
C VAL A 130 7.21 -16.97 13.26
N SER A 131 6.75 -16.44 12.14
CA SER A 131 6.17 -15.10 12.05
C SER A 131 4.77 -15.18 11.46
N GLY A 132 3.82 -14.59 12.13
CA GLY A 132 2.44 -14.51 11.69
C GLY A 132 1.96 -13.06 11.71
N ASP A 133 1.34 -12.63 10.63
CA ASP A 133 0.83 -11.29 10.47
C ASP A 133 -0.63 -11.35 10.01
N TYR A 134 -1.46 -10.46 10.57
CA TYR A 134 -2.79 -10.17 10.09
C TYR A 134 -2.89 -8.70 9.76
N TYR A 135 -3.27 -8.37 8.53
CA TYR A 135 -3.40 -7.00 8.10
C TYR A 135 -4.78 -6.69 7.53
N ARG A 136 -5.16 -5.45 7.70
CA ARG A 136 -6.35 -4.87 7.09
C ARG A 136 -5.98 -3.57 6.40
N ARG A 137 -6.26 -3.50 5.10
CA ARG A 137 -5.98 -2.34 4.26
C ARG A 137 -7.27 -1.73 3.77
N TYR A 138 -7.41 -0.44 3.95
CA TYR A 138 -8.45 0.39 3.36
C TYR A 138 -7.81 1.27 2.30
N THR A 139 -8.27 1.14 1.06
CA THR A 139 -7.89 2.04 -0.04
C THR A 139 -9.09 2.89 -0.35
N THR A 140 -8.96 4.20 -0.18
CA THR A 140 -10.01 5.20 -0.40
C THR A 140 -9.62 6.14 -1.52
N ASP A 141 -10.58 6.84 -2.07
CA ASP A 141 -10.38 7.81 -3.13
C ASP A 141 -9.71 7.21 -4.39
N MET A 142 -10.01 5.96 -4.73
CA MET A 142 -9.46 5.30 -5.92
C MET A 142 -9.97 5.98 -7.18
N TYR A 143 -9.02 6.32 -8.06
CA TYR A 143 -9.32 6.99 -9.34
C TYR A 143 -9.85 5.98 -10.36
N THR A 144 -11.16 6.00 -10.58
CA THR A 144 -11.85 5.06 -11.47
C THR A 144 -12.94 5.74 -12.28
N ALA A 145 -13.49 5.04 -13.28
CA ALA A 145 -14.63 5.53 -14.01
C ALA A 145 -15.83 5.77 -13.09
N SER A 146 -16.48 6.89 -13.25
CA SER A 146 -17.72 7.23 -12.54
C SER A 146 -18.90 6.42 -13.09
N VAL A 147 -20.07 6.57 -12.47
CA VAL A 147 -21.32 5.97 -12.96
C VAL A 147 -21.55 6.38 -14.41
N ALA A 148 -22.03 5.45 -15.23
CA ALA A 148 -22.33 5.71 -16.64
C ALA A 148 -23.35 6.84 -16.76
N LEU A 149 -23.02 7.86 -17.55
CA LEU A 149 -23.93 8.95 -17.88
C LEU A 149 -24.92 8.51 -18.96
N PRO A 150 -26.16 9.03 -18.94
CA PRO A 150 -27.10 8.81 -20.04
C PRO A 150 -26.51 9.26 -21.39
N ALA A 151 -26.84 8.55 -22.47
CA ALA A 151 -26.32 8.84 -23.82
C ALA A 151 -26.61 10.27 -24.30
N VAL A 152 -27.66 10.89 -23.81
CA VAL A 152 -28.04 12.29 -24.11
C VAL A 152 -27.02 13.31 -23.61
N TYR A 153 -26.10 12.93 -22.73
CA TYR A 153 -25.06 13.82 -22.20
C TYR A 153 -23.96 14.10 -23.27
N GLY A 154 -23.85 13.27 -24.30
CA GLY A 154 -22.96 13.48 -25.45
C GLY A 154 -21.46 13.28 -25.17
N THR A 155 -21.05 12.98 -23.94
CA THR A 155 -19.66 12.68 -23.59
C THR A 155 -19.57 11.44 -22.74
N GLY A 156 -18.37 10.82 -22.68
CA GLY A 156 -18.09 9.70 -21.80
C GLY A 156 -18.13 10.10 -20.33
N SER A 157 -18.41 9.12 -19.47
CA SER A 157 -18.40 9.33 -18.02
C SER A 157 -17.02 9.79 -17.54
N PRO A 158 -16.93 10.84 -16.70
CA PRO A 158 -15.67 11.29 -16.14
C PRO A 158 -15.10 10.20 -15.23
N LYS A 159 -13.78 10.13 -15.17
CA LYS A 159 -13.10 9.40 -14.10
C LYS A 159 -13.01 10.30 -12.87
N GLY A 160 -13.05 9.72 -11.68
CA GLY A 160 -12.94 10.47 -10.43
C GLY A 160 -12.52 9.56 -9.28
N ASN A 161 -12.31 10.16 -8.12
CA ASN A 161 -11.98 9.43 -6.89
C ASN A 161 -13.27 8.90 -6.23
N ASN A 162 -13.85 7.83 -6.78
CA ASN A 162 -15.19 7.37 -6.46
C ASN A 162 -15.25 5.99 -5.82
N ALA A 163 -14.13 5.24 -5.81
CA ALA A 163 -14.14 3.87 -5.34
C ALA A 163 -13.35 3.70 -4.05
N GLU A 164 -13.78 2.72 -3.28
CA GLU A 164 -13.12 2.27 -2.06
C GLU A 164 -12.91 0.76 -2.13
N MET A 165 -11.83 0.29 -1.53
CA MET A 165 -11.52 -1.12 -1.43
C MET A 165 -11.05 -1.46 -0.03
N LYS A 166 -11.55 -2.58 0.49
CA LYS A 166 -11.08 -3.17 1.73
C LYS A 166 -10.43 -4.50 1.43
N THR A 167 -9.23 -4.69 1.94
CA THR A 167 -8.49 -5.95 1.82
C THR A 167 -8.10 -6.43 3.20
N ASP A 168 -8.49 -7.65 3.54
CA ASP A 168 -8.07 -8.36 4.74
C ASP A 168 -7.15 -9.51 4.31
N GLY A 169 -6.05 -9.72 5.03
CA GLY A 169 -5.13 -10.81 4.73
C GLY A 169 -4.39 -11.28 5.95
N TRP A 170 -3.88 -12.50 5.88
CA TRP A 170 -2.98 -13.06 6.87
C TRP A 170 -1.77 -13.69 6.18
N GLU A 171 -0.63 -13.62 6.83
CA GLU A 171 0.60 -14.20 6.35
C GLU A 171 1.23 -15.05 7.46
N LEU A 172 1.78 -16.19 7.09
CA LEU A 172 2.50 -17.08 8.01
C LEU A 172 3.83 -17.45 7.37
N SER A 173 4.91 -17.20 8.09
CA SER A 173 6.25 -17.58 7.68
C SER A 173 6.85 -18.55 8.71
N LEU A 174 7.39 -19.66 8.21
CA LEU A 174 8.12 -20.65 8.99
C LEU A 174 9.53 -20.76 8.47
N SER A 175 10.52 -20.66 9.36
CA SER A 175 11.93 -20.83 9.01
C SER A 175 12.59 -21.79 9.98
N TRP A 176 13.24 -22.79 9.45
CA TRP A 176 14.06 -23.73 10.22
C TRP A 176 15.52 -23.58 9.84
N ARG A 177 16.36 -23.41 10.84
CA ARG A 177 17.81 -23.31 10.68
C ARG A 177 18.51 -24.30 11.60
N ASP A 178 19.31 -25.17 11.04
CA ASP A 178 20.10 -26.10 11.83
C ASP A 178 21.52 -26.22 11.28
N SER A 179 22.46 -26.58 12.15
CA SER A 179 23.85 -26.83 11.80
C SER A 179 24.33 -28.11 12.47
N PHE A 180 24.84 -29.04 11.69
CA PHE A 180 25.41 -30.29 12.17
C PHE A 180 26.73 -30.58 11.46
N LYS A 181 27.53 -31.45 12.04
CA LYS A 181 28.80 -31.87 11.46
C LYS A 181 28.62 -33.18 10.69
N LEU A 182 28.89 -33.17 9.39
CA LEU A 182 28.88 -34.35 8.55
C LEU A 182 30.34 -34.63 8.10
N GLY A 183 30.88 -35.79 8.47
CA GLY A 183 32.29 -36.13 8.12
C GLY A 183 33.34 -35.14 8.62
N GLY A 184 33.11 -34.51 9.81
CA GLY A 184 34.00 -33.50 10.39
C GLY A 184 33.88 -32.09 9.82
N LYS A 185 33.07 -31.87 8.77
CA LYS A 185 32.82 -30.55 8.18
C LYS A 185 31.47 -29.99 8.67
N PRO A 186 31.37 -28.67 8.95
CA PRO A 186 30.12 -28.06 9.32
C PRO A 186 29.16 -28.01 8.12
N PHE A 187 27.94 -28.47 8.32
CA PHE A 187 26.85 -28.41 7.34
C PHE A 187 25.71 -27.57 7.92
N CYS A 188 25.26 -26.56 7.19
CA CYS A 188 24.15 -25.70 7.60
C CYS A 188 22.93 -26.00 6.72
N LEU A 189 21.79 -26.25 7.35
CA LEU A 189 20.51 -26.40 6.71
C LEU A 189 19.65 -25.16 7.02
N LEU A 190 19.11 -24.54 5.98
CA LEU A 190 18.12 -23.46 6.10
C LEU A 190 16.91 -23.84 5.25
N TYR A 191 15.75 -23.94 5.89
CA TYR A 191 14.48 -24.11 5.23
C TYR A 191 13.57 -22.93 5.58
N THR A 192 12.96 -22.32 4.56
CA THR A 192 11.94 -21.27 4.70
C THR A 192 10.74 -21.65 3.88
N SER A 193 9.55 -21.64 4.50
CA SER A 193 8.29 -21.75 3.78
C SER A 193 7.83 -20.34 3.43
N PRO A 194 7.71 -19.99 2.13
CA PRO A 194 7.10 -18.72 1.77
C PRO A 194 5.61 -18.76 2.13
N SER A 195 5.10 -17.61 2.60
CA SER A 195 3.66 -17.42 2.76
C SER A 195 2.98 -17.53 1.40
N PRO A 196 1.88 -18.24 1.26
CA PRO A 196 1.08 -18.18 0.04
C PRO A 196 0.54 -16.76 -0.12
N ARG A 197 0.86 -16.14 -1.23
CA ARG A 197 0.31 -14.83 -1.63
C ARG A 197 -1.11 -14.98 -2.14
#